data_b17c44e601fa2976947e29da7da3dc85
#
_entry.id   b17c44e601fa2976947e29da7da3dc85
#
_cell.length_a   1.000
_cell.length_b   1.000
_cell.length_c   1.000
_cell.angle_alpha   90.00
_cell.angle_beta   90.00
_cell.angle_gamma   90.00
#
_symmetry.space_group_name_H-M   'P 1'
#
loop_
_entity.id
_entity.type
_entity.pdbx_description
1 polymer ?
#
loop_
_entity_poly.entity_id
_entity_poly.type
_entity_poly.pdbx_seq_one_letter_code
_entity_poly.pdbx_strand_id
1 'polypeptide(L)'
;ALRKSKKNKERADIPRVKMNELDPEYRSRTRLEEVNLGLTKEQAMQEAERCLDCPNPTCMQGCPVNINIPTFIKNIERGEFLEAAKTLKETSALPAVCGRVCPQEKQCESKCIHLKMGKEAVAIGYLERFAADYERESGNISVPEIAEKNGIKIAVVGSGPAGLSFAGDMAKRGYDVTVFEALHEIGGVLKYGIPEFRLPNKIVDVEIDGLRKMGVQFEKDCIVGKTISYDDLHADGFKGVFVASGAGLPNFMNIPGENFVGVMSSNEYLTRVNLMDAANPESDTPVLQGKKVAVIGGGNTAMDSVRTARRLGAERAMIVY
;
A
#
# COMPACT_ATOMS: atom_id res chain seq x y z
N ALA A 1 27.24 1.54 18.47
CA ALA A 1 25.88 2.14 18.38
C ALA A 1 25.69 3.16 19.51
N LEU A 2 25.59 4.42 19.16
CA LEU A 2 25.34 5.50 20.13
C LEU A 2 23.89 5.40 20.60
N ARG A 3 23.64 4.74 21.73
CA ARG A 3 22.37 4.88 22.44
C ARG A 3 22.23 6.34 22.87
N LYS A 4 21.11 6.96 22.57
CA LYS A 4 20.75 8.25 23.17
C LYS A 4 20.70 8.12 24.68
N SER A 5 20.90 9.23 25.38
CA SER A 5 21.02 9.31 26.86
C SER A 5 19.76 8.90 27.64
N LYS A 6 18.58 8.84 27.01
CA LYS A 6 17.31 8.50 27.69
C LYS A 6 17.19 7.01 28.00
N LYS A 7 16.80 6.68 29.21
CA LYS A 7 16.49 5.33 29.66
C LYS A 7 15.21 4.80 29.01
N ASN A 8 15.06 3.48 28.90
CA ASN A 8 13.88 2.86 28.27
C ASN A 8 12.55 3.31 28.93
N LYS A 9 12.53 3.54 30.24
CA LYS A 9 11.34 4.07 30.93
C LYS A 9 10.96 5.46 30.43
N GLU A 10 11.92 6.34 30.30
CA GLU A 10 11.70 7.71 29.80
C GLU A 10 11.23 7.70 28.35
N ARG A 11 11.78 6.81 27.50
CA ARG A 11 11.36 6.62 26.13
C ARG A 11 9.91 6.14 26.04
N ALA A 12 9.53 5.18 26.91
CA ALA A 12 8.17 4.65 26.97
C ALA A 12 7.14 5.68 27.45
N ASP A 13 7.56 6.73 28.14
CA ASP A 13 6.70 7.80 28.63
C ASP A 13 6.48 8.93 27.60
N ILE A 14 7.24 8.94 26.48
CA ILE A 14 7.00 9.88 25.39
C ILE A 14 5.63 9.56 24.75
N PRO A 15 4.73 10.55 24.61
CA PRO A 15 3.43 10.32 23.99
C PRO A 15 3.57 9.98 22.49
N ARG A 16 2.68 9.13 21.99
CA ARG A 16 2.62 8.79 20.55
C ARG A 16 2.33 10.05 19.73
N VAL A 17 3.10 10.23 18.67
CA VAL A 17 2.89 11.33 17.74
C VAL A 17 1.62 11.09 16.92
N LYS A 18 0.81 12.12 16.76
CA LYS A 18 -0.38 12.08 15.92
C LYS A 18 -0.02 12.38 14.46
N MET A 19 -0.67 11.65 13.55
CA MET A 19 -0.58 11.91 12.12
C MET A 19 -1.10 13.33 11.81
N ASN A 20 -0.37 14.08 11.00
CA ASN A 20 -0.88 15.32 10.43
C ASN A 20 -1.95 14.99 9.39
N GLU A 21 -3.04 15.72 9.43
CA GLU A 21 -4.20 15.50 8.56
C GLU A 21 -4.72 16.83 8.04
N LEU A 22 -5.34 16.80 6.86
CA LEU A 22 -6.12 17.92 6.36
C LEU A 22 -7.29 18.24 7.29
N ASP A 23 -7.76 19.50 7.28
CA ASP A 23 -8.93 19.92 8.02
C ASP A 23 -10.13 18.97 7.75
N PRO A 24 -10.89 18.54 8.79
CA PRO A 24 -11.95 17.54 8.62
C PRO A 24 -13.05 17.95 7.65
N GLU A 25 -13.42 19.22 7.58
CA GLU A 25 -14.45 19.71 6.66
C GLU A 25 -13.91 19.70 5.22
N TYR A 26 -12.71 20.24 5.02
CA TYR A 26 -12.05 20.26 3.72
C TYR A 26 -11.78 18.84 3.20
N ARG A 27 -11.18 17.96 3.99
CA ARG A 27 -10.87 16.59 3.57
C ARG A 27 -12.08 15.73 3.24
N SER A 28 -13.24 16.08 3.78
CA SER A 28 -14.49 15.37 3.46
C SER A 28 -15.00 15.65 2.04
N ARG A 29 -14.47 16.67 1.37
CA ARG A 29 -14.88 17.13 0.04
C ARG A 29 -13.82 16.90 -1.03
N THR A 30 -12.53 16.94 -0.66
CA THR A 30 -11.46 16.74 -1.63
C THR A 30 -11.38 15.27 -2.09
N ARG A 31 -11.25 15.05 -3.39
CA ARG A 31 -11.18 13.71 -3.99
C ARG A 31 -9.76 13.32 -4.38
N LEU A 32 -8.95 14.27 -4.84
CA LEU A 32 -7.65 14.04 -5.44
C LEU A 32 -6.47 14.32 -4.51
N GLU A 33 -6.73 14.83 -3.31
CA GLU A 33 -5.68 15.13 -2.35
C GLU A 33 -5.59 14.05 -1.27
N GLU A 34 -4.38 13.62 -0.98
CA GLU A 34 -4.13 12.71 0.14
C GLU A 34 -4.50 13.39 1.45
N VAL A 35 -5.37 12.77 2.24
CA VAL A 35 -5.92 13.42 3.46
C VAL A 35 -4.99 13.31 4.65
N ASN A 36 -4.17 12.27 4.73
CA ASN A 36 -3.12 12.13 5.73
C ASN A 36 -1.83 12.73 5.18
N LEU A 37 -1.21 13.64 5.92
CA LEU A 37 -0.06 14.43 5.47
C LEU A 37 1.29 13.84 5.91
N GLY A 38 1.29 12.75 6.67
CA GLY A 38 2.51 12.18 7.20
C GLY A 38 3.06 12.92 8.43
N LEU A 39 4.32 12.70 8.72
CA LEU A 39 5.05 13.32 9.83
C LEU A 39 6.11 14.28 9.30
N THR A 40 6.39 15.35 10.05
CA THR A 40 7.59 16.16 9.84
C THR A 40 8.84 15.40 10.29
N LYS A 41 10.04 15.88 9.95
CA LYS A 41 11.31 15.30 10.41
C LYS A 41 11.38 15.23 11.94
N GLU A 42 11.01 16.31 12.60
CA GLU A 42 11.01 16.44 14.05
C GLU A 42 10.03 15.46 14.69
N GLN A 43 8.82 15.36 14.15
CA GLN A 43 7.80 14.42 14.61
C GLN A 43 8.25 12.97 14.41
N ALA A 44 8.84 12.65 13.26
CA ALA A 44 9.35 11.31 12.98
C ALA A 44 10.49 10.92 13.93
N MET A 45 11.43 11.84 14.19
CA MET A 45 12.51 11.61 15.15
C MET A 45 11.97 11.43 16.57
N GLN A 46 10.99 12.25 16.99
CA GLN A 46 10.33 12.13 18.29
C GLN A 46 9.61 10.78 18.44
N GLU A 47 8.87 10.35 17.42
CA GLU A 47 8.20 9.05 17.45
C GLU A 47 9.21 7.88 17.44
N ALA A 48 10.28 8.00 16.66
CA ALA A 48 11.35 7.00 16.60
C ALA A 48 12.08 6.85 17.96
N GLU A 49 12.19 7.93 18.73
CA GLU A 49 12.79 7.91 20.05
C GLU A 49 12.00 7.04 21.04
N ARG A 50 10.72 6.82 20.82
CA ARG A 50 9.88 5.90 21.63
C ARG A 50 10.33 4.45 21.52
N CYS A 51 10.94 4.05 20.40
CA CYS A 51 11.37 2.66 20.20
C CYS A 51 12.45 2.25 21.20
N LEU A 52 12.20 1.17 21.95
CA LEU A 52 13.08 0.67 23.02
C LEU A 52 14.27 -0.14 22.49
N ASP A 53 14.32 -0.44 21.17
CA ASP A 53 15.36 -1.27 20.55
C ASP A 53 15.48 -2.64 21.26
N CYS A 54 14.39 -3.38 21.28
CA CYS A 54 14.27 -4.61 22.02
C CYS A 54 15.26 -5.68 21.51
N PRO A 55 15.96 -6.41 22.40
CA PRO A 55 16.84 -7.52 21.98
C PRO A 55 16.10 -8.64 21.24
N ASN A 56 14.82 -8.84 21.55
CA ASN A 56 13.91 -9.73 20.83
C ASN A 56 12.71 -8.94 20.34
N PRO A 57 12.79 -8.34 19.13
CA PRO A 57 11.79 -7.41 18.61
C PRO A 57 10.55 -8.15 18.10
N THR A 58 9.56 -8.36 18.95
CA THR A 58 8.31 -9.05 18.60
C THR A 58 7.52 -8.36 17.49
N CYS A 59 7.72 -7.04 17.28
CA CYS A 59 7.14 -6.31 16.15
C CYS A 59 7.54 -6.88 14.78
N MET A 60 8.77 -7.39 14.63
CA MET A 60 9.21 -8.05 13.39
C MET A 60 8.39 -9.31 13.10
N GLN A 61 8.02 -10.08 14.14
CA GLN A 61 7.16 -11.26 13.97
C GLN A 61 5.74 -10.91 13.51
N GLY A 62 5.32 -9.68 13.72
CA GLY A 62 4.04 -9.17 13.24
C GLY A 62 4.09 -8.61 11.81
N CYS A 63 5.27 -8.50 11.21
CA CYS A 63 5.43 -8.02 9.84
C CYS A 63 5.49 -9.20 8.85
N PRO A 64 4.56 -9.32 7.91
CA PRO A 64 4.56 -10.44 6.95
C PRO A 64 5.81 -10.54 6.08
N VAL A 65 6.47 -9.41 5.81
CA VAL A 65 7.71 -9.35 5.01
C VAL A 65 8.97 -9.20 5.87
N ASN A 66 8.82 -9.34 7.21
CA ASN A 66 9.92 -9.38 8.16
C ASN A 66 10.90 -8.20 8.08
N ILE A 67 10.38 -6.97 7.96
CA ILE A 67 11.18 -5.75 7.98
C ILE A 67 11.98 -5.67 9.28
N ASN A 68 13.25 -5.24 9.17
CA ASN A 68 14.08 -4.96 10.34
C ASN A 68 13.64 -3.65 11.00
N ILE A 69 12.52 -3.73 11.74
CA ILE A 69 11.83 -2.59 12.33
C ILE A 69 12.71 -1.79 13.31
N PRO A 70 13.44 -2.41 14.25
CA PRO A 70 14.30 -1.64 15.13
C PRO A 70 15.37 -0.84 14.40
N THR A 71 15.97 -1.42 13.35
CA THR A 71 17.06 -0.78 12.61
C THR A 71 16.55 0.45 11.85
N PHE A 72 15.47 0.35 11.08
CA PHE A 72 15.00 1.51 10.34
C PHE A 72 14.49 2.63 11.26
N ILE A 73 13.87 2.29 12.39
CA ILE A 73 13.44 3.28 13.38
C ILE A 73 14.64 3.97 14.03
N LYS A 74 15.71 3.22 14.34
CA LYS A 74 16.94 3.81 14.86
C LYS A 74 17.64 4.72 13.86
N ASN A 75 17.61 4.39 12.59
CA ASN A 75 18.10 5.28 11.54
C ASN A 75 17.32 6.59 11.52
N ILE A 76 15.97 6.53 11.62
CA ILE A 76 15.15 7.77 11.74
C ILE A 76 15.52 8.57 12.99
N GLU A 77 15.65 7.91 14.14
CA GLU A 77 16.04 8.56 15.40
C GLU A 77 17.35 9.34 15.29
N ARG A 78 18.29 8.86 14.46
CA ARG A 78 19.61 9.49 14.23
C ARG A 78 19.58 10.55 13.13
N GLY A 79 18.46 10.72 12.43
CA GLY A 79 18.38 11.57 11.24
C GLY A 79 18.93 10.95 9.96
N GLU A 80 19.21 9.64 9.97
CA GLU A 80 19.74 8.87 8.85
C GLU A 80 18.55 8.34 7.99
N PHE A 81 17.76 9.28 7.43
CA PHE A 81 16.46 8.94 6.82
C PHE A 81 16.58 8.10 5.54
N LEU A 82 17.62 8.32 4.73
CA LEU A 82 17.86 7.52 3.53
C LEU A 82 18.30 6.08 3.89
N GLU A 83 19.07 5.91 4.96
CA GLU A 83 19.43 4.57 5.45
C GLU A 83 18.21 3.85 6.03
N ALA A 84 17.26 4.58 6.63
CA ALA A 84 15.99 4.00 7.04
C ALA A 84 15.20 3.45 5.84
N ALA A 85 15.08 4.23 4.76
CA ALA A 85 14.42 3.79 3.53
C ALA A 85 15.11 2.58 2.89
N LYS A 86 16.43 2.56 2.87
CA LYS A 86 17.22 1.43 2.38
C LYS A 86 16.97 0.16 3.20
N THR A 87 16.95 0.27 4.53
CA THR A 87 16.63 -0.85 5.43
C THR A 87 15.23 -1.42 5.15
N LEU A 88 14.23 -0.56 4.90
CA LEU A 88 12.89 -1.02 4.51
C LEU A 88 12.92 -1.86 3.22
N LYS A 89 13.67 -1.41 2.22
CA LYS A 89 13.77 -2.06 0.90
C LYS A 89 14.55 -3.37 0.89
N GLU A 90 15.24 -3.71 1.96
CA GLU A 90 15.90 -5.04 2.08
C GLU A 90 14.88 -6.17 1.94
N THR A 91 13.69 -6.02 2.50
CA THR A 91 12.64 -7.05 2.49
C THR A 91 11.28 -6.59 1.97
N SER A 92 11.02 -5.29 1.86
CA SER A 92 9.77 -4.73 1.33
C SER A 92 9.98 -4.14 -0.06
N ALA A 93 9.17 -4.55 -1.03
CA ALA A 93 9.17 -3.98 -2.38
C ALA A 93 8.33 -2.70 -2.47
N LEU A 94 7.44 -2.44 -1.51
CA LEU A 94 6.40 -1.40 -1.58
C LEU A 94 6.30 -0.60 -0.26
N PRO A 95 7.40 -0.04 0.28
CA PRO A 95 7.37 0.60 1.60
C PRO A 95 6.47 1.83 1.66
N ALA A 96 6.37 2.64 0.60
CA ALA A 96 5.51 3.82 0.57
C ALA A 96 4.02 3.45 0.56
N VAL A 97 3.66 2.33 -0.07
CA VAL A 97 2.32 1.75 -0.04
C VAL A 97 2.03 1.15 1.34
N CYS A 98 2.92 0.32 1.86
CA CYS A 98 2.75 -0.35 3.15
C CYS A 98 2.58 0.65 4.30
N GLY A 99 3.38 1.72 4.33
CA GLY A 99 3.27 2.77 5.34
C GLY A 99 1.91 3.51 5.33
N ARG A 100 1.16 3.44 4.21
CA ARG A 100 -0.16 4.06 4.08
C ARG A 100 -1.34 3.13 4.33
N VAL A 101 -1.25 1.86 3.89
CA VAL A 101 -2.43 0.99 3.80
C VAL A 101 -2.33 -0.34 4.53
N CYS A 102 -1.15 -0.74 5.03
CA CYS A 102 -1.06 -1.89 5.92
C CYS A 102 -1.91 -1.68 7.17
N PRO A 103 -2.62 -2.71 7.66
CA PRO A 103 -3.31 -2.67 8.95
C PRO A 103 -2.29 -2.88 10.11
N GLN A 104 -1.38 -1.91 10.29
CA GLN A 104 -0.25 -2.02 11.24
C GLN A 104 -0.73 -2.32 12.66
N GLU A 105 -1.88 -1.76 13.04
CA GLU A 105 -2.52 -1.99 14.34
C GLU A 105 -2.90 -3.46 14.60
N LYS A 106 -3.01 -4.27 13.55
CA LYS A 106 -3.25 -5.72 13.61
C LYS A 106 -2.00 -6.56 13.33
N GLN A 107 -0.95 -5.94 12.84
CA GLN A 107 0.31 -6.56 12.42
C GLN A 107 1.46 -6.16 13.36
N CYS A 108 2.44 -5.41 12.87
CA CYS A 108 3.65 -5.06 13.61
C CYS A 108 3.37 -4.26 14.90
N GLU A 109 2.47 -3.28 14.86
CA GLU A 109 2.14 -2.46 16.02
C GLU A 109 1.43 -3.28 17.11
N SER A 110 0.58 -4.27 16.75
CA SER A 110 -0.07 -5.15 17.72
C SER A 110 0.91 -5.99 18.56
N LYS A 111 2.15 -6.13 18.10
CA LYS A 111 3.21 -6.88 18.78
C LYS A 111 4.21 -5.97 19.50
N CYS A 112 3.99 -4.65 19.50
CA CYS A 112 4.88 -3.72 20.18
C CYS A 112 4.88 -3.94 21.70
N ILE A 113 6.08 -3.95 22.29
CA ILE A 113 6.24 -4.15 23.75
C ILE A 113 5.52 -3.06 24.58
N HIS A 114 5.34 -1.87 24.06
CA HIS A 114 4.61 -0.79 24.71
C HIS A 114 3.20 -1.19 25.15
N LEU A 115 2.52 -2.01 24.33
CA LEU A 115 1.17 -2.50 24.68
C LEU A 115 1.16 -3.33 25.97
N LYS A 116 2.22 -4.12 26.22
CA LYS A 116 2.37 -4.88 27.47
C LYS A 116 2.61 -3.99 28.69
N MET A 117 3.02 -2.75 28.47
CA MET A 117 3.20 -1.74 29.52
C MET A 117 1.97 -0.83 29.67
N GLY A 118 0.85 -1.14 29.02
CA GLY A 118 -0.36 -0.31 29.02
C GLY A 118 -0.18 1.02 28.27
N LYS A 119 0.76 1.10 27.32
CA LYS A 119 1.08 2.28 26.53
C LYS A 119 0.73 2.07 25.07
N GLU A 120 0.56 3.18 24.32
CA GLU A 120 0.36 3.10 22.88
C GLU A 120 1.61 2.56 22.17
N ALA A 121 1.41 1.68 21.19
CA ALA A 121 2.47 1.15 20.35
C ALA A 121 3.28 2.29 19.69
N VAL A 122 4.51 2.03 19.32
CA VAL A 122 5.26 2.90 18.41
C VAL A 122 4.53 2.94 17.06
N ALA A 123 4.39 4.11 16.47
CA ALA A 123 3.72 4.32 15.18
C ALA A 123 4.58 3.83 14.01
N ILE A 124 4.77 2.52 13.93
CA ILE A 124 5.70 1.87 12.99
C ILE A 124 5.33 2.21 11.54
N GLY A 125 4.04 2.11 11.19
CA GLY A 125 3.59 2.44 9.85
C GLY A 125 3.77 3.91 9.47
N TYR A 126 3.59 4.84 10.41
CA TYR A 126 3.85 6.27 10.16
C TYR A 126 5.34 6.54 9.88
N LEU A 127 6.22 5.84 10.60
CA LEU A 127 7.66 5.95 10.41
C LEU A 127 8.10 5.28 9.10
N GLU A 128 7.52 4.16 8.72
CA GLU A 128 7.73 3.50 7.42
C GLU A 128 7.34 4.46 6.28
N ARG A 129 6.13 5.03 6.35
CA ARG A 129 5.68 6.06 5.40
C ARG A 129 6.64 7.23 5.34
N PHE A 130 7.05 7.76 6.49
CA PHE A 130 7.96 8.92 6.54
C PHE A 130 9.28 8.62 5.81
N ALA A 131 9.91 7.47 6.08
CA ALA A 131 11.18 7.13 5.45
C ALA A 131 11.05 6.98 3.92
N ALA A 132 9.99 6.31 3.46
CA ALA A 132 9.72 6.14 2.03
C ALA A 132 9.40 7.47 1.33
N ASP A 133 8.62 8.34 1.96
CA ASP A 133 8.29 9.66 1.42
C ASP A 133 9.52 10.58 1.39
N TYR A 134 10.34 10.54 2.44
CA TYR A 134 11.58 11.31 2.49
C TYR A 134 12.53 10.93 1.35
N GLU A 135 12.71 9.64 1.11
CA GLU A 135 13.54 9.14 0.01
C GLU A 135 13.02 9.64 -1.35
N ARG A 136 11.72 9.49 -1.61
CA ARG A 136 11.09 9.97 -2.84
C ARG A 136 11.28 11.47 -3.04
N GLU A 137 11.01 12.27 -2.01
CA GLU A 137 11.09 13.74 -2.06
C GLU A 137 12.52 14.25 -2.19
N SER A 138 13.49 13.52 -1.67
CA SER A 138 14.92 13.84 -1.84
C SER A 138 15.43 13.63 -3.27
N GLY A 139 14.71 12.85 -4.08
CA GLY A 139 15.15 12.42 -5.40
C GLY A 139 16.25 11.35 -5.39
N ASN A 140 16.76 10.97 -4.22
CA ASN A 140 17.83 9.99 -4.07
C ASN A 140 17.25 8.59 -3.83
N ILE A 141 16.44 8.10 -4.77
CA ILE A 141 15.77 6.82 -4.65
C ILE A 141 16.78 5.68 -4.83
N SER A 142 17.01 4.93 -3.77
CA SER A 142 17.90 3.77 -3.79
C SER A 142 17.28 2.61 -4.56
N VAL A 143 18.09 1.92 -5.35
CA VAL A 143 17.73 0.62 -5.93
C VAL A 143 18.39 -0.47 -5.08
N PRO A 144 17.65 -1.49 -4.63
CA PRO A 144 18.24 -2.60 -3.90
C PRO A 144 19.35 -3.29 -4.69
N GLU A 145 20.30 -3.89 -3.98
CA GLU A 145 21.32 -4.71 -4.61
C GLU A 145 20.66 -5.91 -5.30
N ILE A 146 21.11 -6.17 -6.54
CA ILE A 146 20.59 -7.23 -7.39
C ILE A 146 21.68 -8.26 -7.59
N ALA A 147 21.37 -9.54 -7.31
CA ALA A 147 22.27 -10.64 -7.58
C ALA A 147 22.55 -10.78 -9.09
N GLU A 148 23.66 -11.42 -9.41
CA GLU A 148 24.02 -11.74 -10.79
C GLU A 148 22.87 -12.47 -11.50
N LYS A 149 22.57 -12.09 -12.74
CA LYS A 149 21.50 -12.68 -13.55
C LYS A 149 21.74 -14.17 -13.78
N ASN A 150 20.75 -14.98 -13.43
CA ASN A 150 20.80 -16.43 -13.59
C ASN A 150 20.19 -16.95 -14.90
N GLY A 151 19.61 -16.06 -15.73
CA GLY A 151 19.01 -16.39 -17.02
C GLY A 151 17.66 -17.14 -16.93
N ILE A 152 17.08 -17.25 -15.73
CA ILE A 152 15.81 -17.96 -15.53
C ILE A 152 14.67 -16.94 -15.59
N LYS A 153 13.74 -17.15 -16.53
CA LYS A 153 12.55 -16.34 -16.70
C LYS A 153 11.42 -16.79 -15.77
N ILE A 154 10.80 -15.83 -15.08
CA ILE A 154 9.64 -16.05 -14.20
C ILE A 154 8.48 -15.15 -14.68
N ALA A 155 7.31 -15.74 -14.89
CA ALA A 155 6.08 -15.03 -15.17
C ALA A 155 5.31 -14.77 -13.88
N VAL A 156 4.76 -13.55 -13.74
CA VAL A 156 3.88 -13.18 -12.64
C VAL A 156 2.53 -12.77 -13.25
N VAL A 157 1.45 -13.42 -12.81
CA VAL A 157 0.10 -13.15 -13.29
C VAL A 157 -0.63 -12.21 -12.33
N GLY A 158 -0.76 -10.97 -12.71
CA GLY A 158 -1.36 -9.90 -11.92
C GLY A 158 -0.34 -8.97 -11.26
N SER A 159 -0.57 -7.68 -11.39
CA SER A 159 0.28 -6.59 -10.89
C SER A 159 -0.23 -5.96 -9.58
N GLY A 160 -1.08 -6.66 -8.85
CA GLY A 160 -1.48 -6.25 -7.50
C GLY A 160 -0.32 -6.35 -6.50
N PRO A 161 -0.53 -6.00 -5.22
CA PRO A 161 0.54 -5.96 -4.22
C PRO A 161 1.29 -7.28 -4.07
N ALA A 162 0.61 -8.43 -4.20
CA ALA A 162 1.25 -9.74 -4.13
C ALA A 162 2.21 -9.98 -5.32
N GLY A 163 1.75 -9.67 -6.54
CA GLY A 163 2.56 -9.81 -7.76
C GLY A 163 3.76 -8.86 -7.75
N LEU A 164 3.57 -7.60 -7.38
CA LEU A 164 4.65 -6.62 -7.29
C LEU A 164 5.70 -6.99 -6.23
N SER A 165 5.26 -7.46 -5.06
CA SER A 165 6.16 -7.90 -4.00
C SER A 165 6.99 -9.10 -4.42
N PHE A 166 6.35 -10.12 -4.99
CA PHE A 166 7.04 -11.30 -5.52
C PHE A 166 8.02 -10.93 -6.64
N ALA A 167 7.61 -10.06 -7.57
CA ALA A 167 8.45 -9.61 -8.67
C ALA A 167 9.72 -8.91 -8.17
N GLY A 168 9.60 -8.05 -7.15
CA GLY A 168 10.74 -7.39 -6.52
C GLY A 168 11.69 -8.37 -5.86
N ASP A 169 11.17 -9.34 -5.12
CA ASP A 169 12.00 -10.35 -4.45
C ASP A 169 12.74 -11.26 -5.43
N MET A 170 12.08 -11.64 -6.52
CA MET A 170 12.73 -12.47 -7.55
C MET A 170 13.74 -11.68 -8.37
N ALA A 171 13.47 -10.41 -8.68
CA ALA A 171 14.43 -9.54 -9.36
C ALA A 171 15.71 -9.35 -8.54
N LYS A 172 15.61 -9.12 -7.22
CA LYS A 172 16.76 -9.05 -6.32
C LYS A 172 17.62 -10.31 -6.37
N ARG A 173 17.02 -11.49 -6.58
CA ARG A 173 17.70 -12.78 -6.68
C ARG A 173 18.26 -13.09 -8.07
N GLY A 174 18.21 -12.14 -9.00
CA GLY A 174 18.79 -12.28 -10.33
C GLY A 174 17.90 -12.98 -11.37
N TYR A 175 16.62 -13.22 -11.08
CA TYR A 175 15.68 -13.77 -12.06
C TYR A 175 15.22 -12.71 -13.05
N ASP A 176 14.90 -13.12 -14.27
CA ASP A 176 14.26 -12.29 -15.28
C ASP A 176 12.75 -12.38 -15.10
N VAL A 177 12.15 -11.30 -14.58
CA VAL A 177 10.75 -11.29 -14.19
C VAL A 177 9.92 -10.47 -15.16
N THR A 178 8.82 -11.06 -15.64
CA THR A 178 7.78 -10.36 -16.41
C THR A 178 6.45 -10.47 -15.68
N VAL A 179 5.82 -9.35 -15.43
CA VAL A 179 4.49 -9.24 -14.82
C VAL A 179 3.46 -9.00 -15.92
N PHE A 180 2.49 -9.91 -16.03
CA PHE A 180 1.36 -9.80 -16.95
C PHE A 180 0.15 -9.25 -16.22
N GLU A 181 -0.39 -8.14 -16.69
CA GLU A 181 -1.53 -7.45 -16.11
C GLU A 181 -2.72 -7.42 -17.08
N ALA A 182 -3.87 -7.85 -16.59
CA ALA A 182 -5.09 -7.87 -17.39
C ALA A 182 -5.66 -6.47 -17.70
N LEU A 183 -5.40 -5.51 -16.82
CA LEU A 183 -5.88 -4.14 -16.94
C LEU A 183 -4.87 -3.24 -17.68
N HIS A 184 -5.32 -2.06 -18.09
CA HIS A 184 -4.51 -1.06 -18.78
C HIS A 184 -3.55 -0.31 -17.84
N GLU A 185 -3.65 -0.49 -16.52
CA GLU A 185 -2.79 0.10 -15.51
C GLU A 185 -2.17 -0.95 -14.59
N ILE A 186 -0.90 -0.75 -14.22
CA ILE A 186 -0.18 -1.59 -13.27
C ILE A 186 -0.53 -1.17 -11.85
N GLY A 187 -0.74 -2.12 -10.94
CA GLY A 187 -0.99 -1.85 -9.52
C GLY A 187 -2.17 -2.63 -8.93
N GLY A 188 -3.04 -3.19 -9.76
CA GLY A 188 -4.20 -3.94 -9.30
C GLY A 188 -5.06 -3.11 -8.34
N VAL A 189 -5.44 -3.69 -7.20
CA VAL A 189 -6.28 -3.03 -6.18
C VAL A 189 -5.68 -1.71 -5.65
N LEU A 190 -4.37 -1.52 -5.73
CA LEU A 190 -3.72 -0.28 -5.32
C LEU A 190 -4.19 0.91 -6.16
N LYS A 191 -4.54 0.67 -7.43
CA LYS A 191 -5.04 1.70 -8.35
C LYS A 191 -6.54 1.65 -8.56
N TYR A 192 -7.14 0.47 -8.75
CA TYR A 192 -8.58 0.40 -9.02
C TYR A 192 -9.43 0.48 -7.75
N GLY A 193 -8.92 0.01 -6.60
CA GLY A 193 -9.71 -0.16 -5.39
C GLY A 193 -9.48 0.88 -4.31
N ILE A 194 -8.27 1.41 -4.17
CA ILE A 194 -7.92 2.35 -3.12
C ILE A 194 -7.97 3.77 -3.67
N PRO A 195 -8.82 4.66 -3.10
CA PRO A 195 -8.97 6.02 -3.63
C PRO A 195 -7.71 6.89 -3.46
N GLU A 196 -7.56 7.89 -4.35
CA GLU A 196 -6.48 8.88 -4.34
C GLU A 196 -6.30 9.57 -2.98
N PHE A 197 -7.37 9.86 -2.28
CA PHE A 197 -7.29 10.51 -0.97
C PHE A 197 -6.70 9.63 0.15
N ARG A 198 -6.49 8.33 -0.10
CA ARG A 198 -5.80 7.38 0.79
C ARG A 198 -4.45 6.94 0.27
N LEU A 199 -4.36 6.63 -1.00
CA LEU A 199 -3.16 6.16 -1.67
C LEU A 199 -3.06 6.81 -3.05
N PRO A 200 -2.37 7.94 -3.17
CA PRO A 200 -2.20 8.60 -4.46
C PRO A 200 -1.53 7.68 -5.50
N ASN A 201 -2.06 7.66 -6.72
CA ASN A 201 -1.52 6.86 -7.82
C ASN A 201 -0.04 7.15 -8.07
N LYS A 202 0.39 8.41 -7.94
CA LYS A 202 1.80 8.82 -8.06
C LYS A 202 2.73 8.07 -7.09
N ILE A 203 2.25 7.66 -5.92
CA ILE A 203 3.03 6.88 -4.96
C ILE A 203 3.22 5.46 -5.48
N VAL A 204 2.15 4.86 -5.99
CA VAL A 204 2.19 3.51 -6.59
C VAL A 204 3.11 3.50 -7.81
N ASP A 205 3.05 4.53 -8.65
CA ASP A 205 3.90 4.65 -9.85
C ASP A 205 5.39 4.71 -9.51
N VAL A 206 5.77 5.42 -8.46
CA VAL A 206 7.18 5.47 -7.99
C VAL A 206 7.68 4.10 -7.56
N GLU A 207 6.85 3.32 -6.86
CA GLU A 207 7.22 1.95 -6.45
C GLU A 207 7.36 1.03 -7.68
N ILE A 208 6.45 1.13 -8.63
CA ILE A 208 6.52 0.38 -9.90
C ILE A 208 7.78 0.76 -10.70
N ASP A 209 8.11 2.03 -10.76
CA ASP A 209 9.33 2.52 -11.42
C ASP A 209 10.60 2.00 -10.73
N GLY A 210 10.57 1.85 -9.42
CA GLY A 210 11.61 1.17 -8.67
C GLY A 210 11.82 -0.28 -9.16
N LEU A 211 10.74 -1.02 -9.34
CA LEU A 211 10.78 -2.39 -9.88
C LEU A 211 11.29 -2.43 -11.34
N ARG A 212 10.87 -1.48 -12.18
CA ARG A 212 11.39 -1.35 -13.55
C ARG A 212 12.91 -1.13 -13.56
N LYS A 213 13.42 -0.29 -12.67
CA LYS A 213 14.86 -0.05 -12.51
C LYS A 213 15.63 -1.31 -12.07
N MET A 214 14.96 -2.23 -11.38
CA MET A 214 15.48 -3.54 -11.03
C MET A 214 15.44 -4.55 -12.19
N GLY A 215 14.88 -4.17 -13.34
CA GLY A 215 14.77 -5.01 -14.54
C GLY A 215 13.47 -5.80 -14.65
N VAL A 216 12.46 -5.54 -13.80
CA VAL A 216 11.14 -6.15 -13.94
C VAL A 216 10.44 -5.57 -15.17
N GLN A 217 9.94 -6.45 -16.03
CA GLN A 217 9.16 -6.12 -17.21
C GLN A 217 7.65 -6.19 -16.89
N PHE A 218 6.86 -5.37 -17.58
CA PHE A 218 5.41 -5.32 -17.40
C PHE A 218 4.70 -5.36 -18.75
N GLU A 219 3.80 -6.33 -18.91
CA GLU A 219 2.92 -6.48 -20.08
C GLU A 219 1.48 -6.21 -19.64
N LYS A 220 0.94 -5.08 -20.12
CA LYS A 220 -0.44 -4.65 -19.84
C LYS A 220 -1.41 -5.22 -20.87
N ASP A 221 -2.71 -5.14 -20.56
CA ASP A 221 -3.79 -5.60 -21.44
C ASP A 221 -3.62 -7.07 -21.86
N CYS A 222 -3.00 -7.87 -20.98
CA CYS A 222 -2.67 -9.26 -21.22
C CYS A 222 -3.34 -10.17 -20.18
N ILE A 223 -4.38 -10.87 -20.59
CA ILE A 223 -5.14 -11.79 -19.75
C ILE A 223 -4.56 -13.20 -19.91
N VAL A 224 -3.75 -13.63 -18.95
CA VAL A 224 -3.22 -14.99 -18.93
C VAL A 224 -4.36 -16.02 -18.84
N GLY A 225 -4.35 -16.99 -19.72
CA GLY A 225 -5.44 -17.95 -19.91
C GLY A 225 -6.47 -17.52 -20.97
N LYS A 226 -6.32 -16.32 -21.56
CA LYS A 226 -7.14 -15.81 -22.68
C LYS A 226 -6.29 -15.23 -23.81
N THR A 227 -5.54 -14.17 -23.52
CA THR A 227 -4.63 -13.51 -24.50
C THR A 227 -3.38 -14.36 -24.73
N ILE A 228 -2.82 -14.92 -23.70
CA ILE A 228 -1.68 -15.83 -23.69
C ILE A 228 -2.00 -17.03 -22.79
N SER A 229 -1.73 -18.25 -23.26
CA SER A 229 -1.94 -19.46 -22.49
C SER A 229 -0.74 -19.78 -21.59
N TYR A 230 -0.92 -20.75 -20.68
CA TYR A 230 0.20 -21.30 -19.91
C TYR A 230 1.24 -21.98 -20.81
N ASP A 231 0.78 -22.68 -21.84
CA ASP A 231 1.67 -23.36 -22.80
C ASP A 231 2.49 -22.37 -23.62
N ASP A 232 1.91 -21.23 -24.00
CA ASP A 232 2.63 -20.14 -24.66
C ASP A 232 3.73 -19.58 -23.72
N LEU A 233 3.41 -19.33 -22.46
CA LEU A 233 4.42 -18.88 -21.47
C LEU A 233 5.58 -19.89 -21.34
N HIS A 234 5.24 -21.17 -21.32
CA HIS A 234 6.26 -22.21 -21.27
C HIS A 234 7.11 -22.27 -22.55
N ALA A 235 6.47 -22.12 -23.72
CA ALA A 235 7.16 -22.06 -25.02
C ALA A 235 8.08 -20.83 -25.13
N ASP A 236 7.69 -19.69 -24.53
CA ASP A 236 8.49 -18.46 -24.44
C ASP A 236 9.66 -18.57 -23.44
N GLY A 237 9.80 -19.72 -22.80
CA GLY A 237 10.93 -20.06 -21.94
C GLY A 237 10.75 -19.69 -20.46
N PHE A 238 9.57 -19.28 -20.02
CA PHE A 238 9.29 -19.12 -18.59
C PHE A 238 9.38 -20.46 -17.86
N LYS A 239 10.15 -20.50 -16.76
CA LYS A 239 10.37 -21.71 -15.96
C LYS A 239 9.49 -21.81 -14.73
N GLY A 240 8.84 -20.70 -14.35
CA GLY A 240 7.86 -20.63 -13.26
C GLY A 240 6.81 -19.58 -13.52
N VAL A 241 5.62 -19.83 -13.01
CA VAL A 241 4.49 -18.90 -13.07
C VAL A 241 3.96 -18.68 -11.66
N PHE A 242 3.99 -17.44 -11.20
CA PHE A 242 3.38 -17.04 -9.94
C PHE A 242 2.02 -16.40 -10.19
N VAL A 243 0.96 -17.02 -9.66
CA VAL A 243 -0.42 -16.55 -9.85
C VAL A 243 -0.79 -15.61 -8.71
N ALA A 244 -1.00 -14.34 -9.06
CA ALA A 244 -1.40 -13.26 -8.15
C ALA A 244 -2.60 -12.47 -8.71
N SER A 245 -3.58 -13.20 -9.27
CA SER A 245 -4.75 -12.63 -9.97
C SER A 245 -5.72 -11.86 -9.06
N GLY A 246 -5.50 -11.88 -7.75
CA GLY A 246 -6.29 -11.15 -6.77
C GLY A 246 -7.68 -11.75 -6.53
N ALA A 247 -8.53 -10.99 -5.84
CA ALA A 247 -9.91 -11.34 -5.51
C ALA A 247 -10.87 -10.23 -6.00
N GLY A 248 -10.74 -9.85 -7.27
CA GLY A 248 -11.52 -8.77 -7.89
C GLY A 248 -12.99 -9.09 -8.13
N LEU A 249 -13.38 -10.37 -8.09
CA LEU A 249 -14.79 -10.75 -8.24
C LEU A 249 -15.55 -10.41 -6.94
N PRO A 250 -16.68 -9.69 -7.05
CA PRO A 250 -17.49 -9.33 -5.89
C PRO A 250 -18.24 -10.53 -5.34
N ASN A 251 -18.46 -10.52 -4.03
CA ASN A 251 -19.42 -11.44 -3.39
C ASN A 251 -20.79 -10.77 -3.38
N PHE A 252 -21.75 -11.43 -4.04
CA PHE A 252 -23.14 -11.01 -4.05
C PHE A 252 -23.89 -11.58 -2.85
N MET A 253 -24.90 -10.85 -2.36
CA MET A 253 -25.71 -11.26 -1.21
C MET A 253 -26.79 -12.26 -1.58
N ASN A 254 -27.13 -12.38 -2.87
CA ASN A 254 -28.18 -13.24 -3.42
C ASN A 254 -29.56 -12.92 -2.83
N ILE A 255 -29.90 -11.63 -2.75
CA ILE A 255 -31.19 -11.14 -2.25
C ILE A 255 -32.00 -10.49 -3.36
N PRO A 256 -33.36 -10.47 -3.24
CA PRO A 256 -34.21 -9.77 -4.20
C PRO A 256 -33.85 -8.28 -4.33
N GLY A 257 -33.76 -7.82 -5.57
CA GLY A 257 -33.45 -6.42 -5.89
C GLY A 257 -31.96 -6.12 -6.07
N GLU A 258 -31.08 -7.07 -5.86
CA GLU A 258 -29.63 -6.87 -6.00
C GLU A 258 -29.20 -6.49 -7.43
N ASN A 259 -30.03 -6.83 -8.42
CA ASN A 259 -29.83 -6.51 -9.83
C ASN A 259 -30.60 -5.26 -10.31
N PHE A 260 -31.17 -4.48 -9.42
CA PHE A 260 -31.86 -3.23 -9.79
C PHE A 260 -30.87 -2.16 -10.23
N VAL A 261 -31.34 -1.25 -11.09
CA VAL A 261 -30.58 -0.06 -11.51
C VAL A 261 -30.21 0.76 -10.26
N GLY A 262 -28.93 1.10 -10.15
CA GLY A 262 -28.41 1.81 -8.98
C GLY A 262 -27.84 0.90 -7.90
N VAL A 263 -27.95 -0.43 -8.04
CA VAL A 263 -27.27 -1.39 -7.20
C VAL A 263 -26.05 -1.91 -7.95
N MET A 264 -24.88 -1.85 -7.33
CA MET A 264 -23.62 -2.31 -7.90
C MET A 264 -22.65 -2.77 -6.82
N SER A 265 -21.67 -3.56 -7.18
CA SER A 265 -20.62 -3.93 -6.26
C SER A 265 -19.69 -2.74 -5.95
N SER A 266 -19.13 -2.72 -4.75
CA SER A 266 -18.10 -1.72 -4.38
C SER A 266 -16.89 -1.78 -5.31
N ASN A 267 -16.50 -2.98 -5.78
CA ASN A 267 -15.41 -3.13 -6.74
C ASN A 267 -15.71 -2.41 -8.06
N GLU A 268 -16.91 -2.59 -8.61
CA GLU A 268 -17.31 -1.89 -9.83
C GLU A 268 -17.33 -0.37 -9.61
N TYR A 269 -17.95 0.09 -8.53
CA TYR A 269 -18.04 1.50 -8.21
C TYR A 269 -16.67 2.16 -8.08
N LEU A 270 -15.77 1.56 -7.28
CA LEU A 270 -14.42 2.09 -7.06
C LEU A 270 -13.55 2.00 -8.32
N THR A 271 -13.67 0.91 -9.10
CA THR A 271 -12.94 0.78 -10.37
C THR A 271 -13.33 1.88 -11.35
N ARG A 272 -14.62 2.18 -11.48
CA ARG A 272 -15.10 3.28 -12.35
C ARG A 272 -14.53 4.62 -11.91
N VAL A 273 -14.54 4.91 -10.61
CA VAL A 273 -14.09 6.21 -10.07
C VAL A 273 -12.56 6.33 -10.10
N ASN A 274 -11.84 5.29 -9.66
CA ASN A 274 -10.39 5.38 -9.46
C ASN A 274 -9.59 5.07 -10.72
N LEU A 275 -9.96 3.98 -11.43
CA LEU A 275 -9.20 3.51 -12.60
C LEU A 275 -9.70 4.14 -13.90
N MET A 276 -11.02 4.30 -14.02
CA MET A 276 -11.66 4.79 -15.24
C MET A 276 -11.97 6.29 -15.20
N ASP A 277 -11.54 6.99 -14.16
CA ASP A 277 -11.75 8.42 -13.93
C ASP A 277 -13.21 8.91 -14.12
N ALA A 278 -14.16 8.04 -13.80
CA ALA A 278 -15.59 8.29 -14.05
C ALA A 278 -16.17 9.50 -13.32
N ALA A 279 -15.47 10.04 -12.34
CA ALA A 279 -15.86 11.26 -11.64
C ALA A 279 -15.43 12.54 -12.38
N ASN A 280 -14.63 12.42 -13.42
CA ASN A 280 -14.26 13.52 -14.30
C ASN A 280 -15.40 13.69 -15.33
N PRO A 281 -15.97 14.89 -15.50
CA PRO A 281 -17.02 15.15 -16.49
C PRO A 281 -16.63 14.83 -17.94
N GLU A 282 -15.33 14.87 -18.25
CA GLU A 282 -14.81 14.57 -19.59
C GLU A 282 -14.56 13.07 -19.82
N SER A 283 -14.79 12.22 -18.79
CA SER A 283 -14.60 10.76 -18.92
C SER A 283 -15.78 10.12 -19.65
N ASP A 284 -15.48 9.20 -20.58
CA ASP A 284 -16.50 8.40 -21.26
C ASP A 284 -17.15 7.34 -20.35
N THR A 285 -16.55 7.07 -19.20
CA THR A 285 -17.07 6.07 -18.23
C THR A 285 -18.10 6.71 -17.31
N PRO A 286 -19.37 6.26 -17.33
CA PRO A 286 -20.39 6.82 -16.44
C PRO A 286 -20.23 6.29 -15.01
N VAL A 287 -20.57 7.15 -14.04
CA VAL A 287 -20.76 6.75 -12.63
C VAL A 287 -22.11 7.26 -12.13
N LEU A 288 -22.82 6.41 -11.39
CA LEU A 288 -24.07 6.82 -10.75
C LEU A 288 -23.76 7.69 -9.53
N GLN A 289 -24.18 8.96 -9.60
CA GLN A 289 -24.08 9.90 -8.49
C GLN A 289 -25.42 9.90 -7.74
N GLY A 290 -25.52 9.01 -6.74
CA GLY A 290 -26.72 8.93 -5.91
C GLY A 290 -26.80 10.06 -4.88
N LYS A 291 -27.97 10.71 -4.75
CA LYS A 291 -28.20 11.67 -3.65
C LYS A 291 -28.19 11.00 -2.28
N LYS A 292 -28.77 9.81 -2.19
CA LYS A 292 -28.78 8.96 -0.99
C LYS A 292 -28.14 7.63 -1.34
N VAL A 293 -27.05 7.32 -0.67
CA VAL A 293 -26.24 6.12 -0.94
C VAL A 293 -26.15 5.28 0.33
N ALA A 294 -26.48 4.00 0.22
CA ALA A 294 -26.24 3.01 1.25
C ALA A 294 -25.16 2.05 0.76
N VAL A 295 -24.12 1.86 1.57
CA VAL A 295 -23.05 0.89 1.32
C VAL A 295 -23.18 -0.23 2.35
N ILE A 296 -23.31 -1.46 1.86
CA ILE A 296 -23.50 -2.63 2.70
C ILE A 296 -22.14 -3.27 2.98
N GLY A 297 -21.77 -3.35 4.24
CA GLY A 297 -20.50 -3.88 4.73
C GLY A 297 -19.72 -2.92 5.61
N GLY A 298 -18.86 -3.44 6.48
CA GLY A 298 -18.04 -2.68 7.44
C GLY A 298 -16.52 -2.73 7.18
N GLY A 299 -16.09 -3.35 6.08
CA GLY A 299 -14.67 -3.47 5.72
C GLY A 299 -14.10 -2.23 5.03
N ASN A 300 -12.80 -2.26 4.75
CA ASN A 300 -12.09 -1.14 4.11
C ASN A 300 -12.71 -0.72 2.78
N THR A 301 -13.12 -1.68 1.94
CA THR A 301 -13.76 -1.40 0.65
C THR A 301 -15.07 -0.63 0.82
N ALA A 302 -15.88 -1.00 1.82
CA ALA A 302 -17.12 -0.29 2.12
C ALA A 302 -16.84 1.15 2.62
N MET A 303 -15.82 1.31 3.47
CA MET A 303 -15.40 2.64 3.95
C MET A 303 -14.90 3.52 2.81
N ASP A 304 -14.16 2.97 1.87
CA ASP A 304 -13.70 3.71 0.69
C ASP A 304 -14.87 4.08 -0.23
N SER A 305 -15.82 3.18 -0.42
CA SER A 305 -16.99 3.43 -1.27
C SER A 305 -17.89 4.52 -0.68
N VAL A 306 -18.21 4.48 0.61
CA VAL A 306 -19.04 5.50 1.25
C VAL A 306 -18.36 6.88 1.28
N ARG A 307 -17.05 6.91 1.52
CA ARG A 307 -16.26 8.14 1.48
C ARG A 307 -16.18 8.73 0.08
N THR A 308 -16.06 7.87 -0.94
CA THR A 308 -16.09 8.28 -2.35
C THR A 308 -17.45 8.84 -2.72
N ALA A 309 -18.55 8.18 -2.35
CA ALA A 309 -19.89 8.66 -2.60
C ALA A 309 -20.13 10.06 -1.99
N ARG A 310 -19.65 10.29 -0.77
CA ARG A 310 -19.71 11.59 -0.12
C ARG A 310 -18.98 12.66 -0.93
N ARG A 311 -17.80 12.37 -1.43
CA ARG A 311 -16.97 13.28 -2.24
C ARG A 311 -17.55 13.54 -3.64
N LEU A 312 -18.34 12.61 -4.15
CA LEU A 312 -19.08 12.77 -5.41
C LEU A 312 -20.40 13.53 -5.24
N GLY A 313 -20.68 14.07 -4.05
CA GLY A 313 -21.82 14.95 -3.80
C GLY A 313 -23.06 14.27 -3.24
N ALA A 314 -22.97 13.05 -2.72
CA ALA A 314 -24.08 12.44 -2.01
C ALA A 314 -24.50 13.30 -0.81
N GLU A 315 -25.78 13.68 -0.77
CA GLU A 315 -26.39 14.42 0.34
C GLU A 315 -26.38 13.57 1.63
N ARG A 316 -26.62 12.27 1.47
CA ARG A 316 -26.56 11.28 2.54
C ARG A 316 -25.84 10.03 2.06
N ALA A 317 -24.76 9.65 2.74
CA ALA A 317 -24.05 8.40 2.54
C ALA A 317 -23.97 7.64 3.87
N MET A 318 -24.35 6.36 3.86
CA MET A 318 -24.42 5.55 5.08
C MET A 318 -23.81 4.17 4.86
N ILE A 319 -23.32 3.60 5.96
CA ILE A 319 -22.90 2.19 6.06
C ILE A 319 -24.03 1.39 6.72
N VAL A 320 -24.25 0.20 6.21
CA VAL A 320 -25.19 -0.80 6.76
C VAL A 320 -24.44 -2.10 6.95
N TYR A 321 -24.36 -2.62 8.20
CA TYR A 321 -23.68 -3.88 8.53
C TYR A 321 -24.19 -4.49 9.84
#